data_8c7d1ede0bafbec830bf43019a653f9d
#
_entry.id   8c7d1ede0bafbec830bf43019a653f9d
#
_cell.length_a   1.000
_cell.length_b   1.000
_cell.length_c   1.000
_cell.angle_alpha   90.00
_cell.angle_beta   90.00
_cell.angle_gamma   90.00
#
_symmetry.space_group_name_H-M   'P 1'
#
loop_
_entity.id
_entity.type
_entity.pdbx_description
1 polymer ?
#
loop_
_entity_poly.entity_id
_entity_poly.type
_entity_poly.pdbx_seq_one_letter_code
_entity_poly.pdbx_strand_id
1 'polypeptide(L)'
;GWDRPAYQWMNAGIKTVGNLEYSFPGVRYLEHDGTSRHWPTGYPDYRLNRYEENNHGHYKSYHVTGEYTDFWGGYWHDDGFGFGHTAEYADKPGKKIWIWGLSPYGMIWEKLLTDSDGQYSEVQSGRLLNQSIGTSYRTPFKHGALSPYVTNAWSERWFPVRGTDGILYATDELAFNIVPGNGQQTLKIYAIAPVSGELLVTSDGNK
;
A
#
# COMPACT_ATOMS: atom_id res chain seq x y z
N GLY A 1 22.77 23.58 -9.57
CA GLY A 1 21.97 22.55 -10.16
C GLY A 1 20.90 22.00 -9.22
N TRP A 2 19.81 22.77 -9.05
CA TRP A 2 18.68 22.38 -8.20
C TRP A 2 17.48 21.89 -9.03
N ASP A 3 17.68 21.63 -10.31
CA ASP A 3 16.65 21.18 -11.25
C ASP A 3 16.50 19.66 -11.28
N ARG A 4 17.04 18.95 -10.30
CA ARG A 4 16.93 17.49 -10.24
C ARG A 4 15.60 17.09 -9.62
N PRO A 5 14.91 16.08 -10.18
CA PRO A 5 13.73 15.50 -9.58
C PRO A 5 14.00 15.11 -8.13
N ALA A 6 13.09 15.48 -7.24
CA ALA A 6 13.16 15.06 -5.86
C ALA A 6 12.30 13.80 -5.68
N TYR A 7 12.88 12.73 -5.17
CA TYR A 7 12.16 11.53 -4.77
C TYR A 7 11.64 11.74 -3.35
N GLN A 8 10.37 12.07 -3.26
CA GLN A 8 9.70 12.37 -1.99
C GLN A 8 8.86 11.16 -1.53
N TRP A 9 9.51 10.01 -1.41
CA TRP A 9 8.89 8.76 -1.05
C TRP A 9 9.49 8.20 0.23
N MET A 10 8.60 7.81 1.16
CA MET A 10 8.97 7.03 2.34
C MET A 10 8.81 5.55 2.04
N ASN A 11 9.82 4.77 2.40
CA ASN A 11 9.93 3.35 2.12
C ASN A 11 9.91 2.52 3.39
N ALA A 12 9.18 1.42 3.38
CA ALA A 12 9.35 0.34 4.34
C ALA A 12 9.56 -0.98 3.60
N GLY A 13 10.64 -1.68 3.92
CA GLY A 13 10.84 -3.06 3.50
C GLY A 13 9.98 -4.00 4.35
N ILE A 14 9.37 -4.97 3.71
CA ILE A 14 8.51 -5.96 4.38
C ILE A 14 8.81 -7.37 3.93
N LYS A 15 8.62 -8.34 4.82
CA LYS A 15 8.65 -9.75 4.47
C LYS A 15 7.38 -10.17 3.71
N THR A 16 7.49 -11.21 2.90
CA THR A 16 6.42 -11.64 1.99
C THR A 16 5.80 -12.99 2.33
N VAL A 17 6.37 -13.69 3.28
CA VAL A 17 5.81 -14.96 3.80
C VAL A 17 4.58 -14.71 4.67
N GLY A 18 3.78 -15.73 4.92
CA GLY A 18 2.61 -15.63 5.78
C GLY A 18 1.35 -15.13 5.07
N ASN A 19 1.20 -15.42 3.76
CA ASN A 19 0.02 -15.08 2.95
C ASN A 19 -0.31 -13.58 3.00
N LEU A 20 0.66 -12.76 2.59
CA LEU A 20 0.54 -11.30 2.60
C LEU A 20 -0.49 -10.80 1.59
N GLU A 21 -1.45 -10.04 2.08
CA GLU A 21 -2.41 -9.26 1.29
C GLU A 21 -2.18 -7.76 1.48
N TYR A 22 -2.10 -7.03 0.36
CA TYR A 22 -2.01 -5.58 0.36
C TYR A 22 -3.41 -4.94 0.33
N SER A 23 -3.70 -4.11 1.32
CA SER A 23 -4.93 -3.29 1.41
C SER A 23 -4.62 -1.87 0.92
N PHE A 24 -4.58 -1.71 -0.39
CA PHE A 24 -4.31 -0.44 -1.07
C PHE A 24 -5.56 -0.02 -1.85
N PRO A 25 -6.40 0.86 -1.30
CA PRO A 25 -7.61 1.30 -1.99
C PRO A 25 -7.31 1.97 -3.32
N GLY A 26 -8.01 1.53 -4.36
CA GLY A 26 -7.82 2.03 -5.72
C GLY A 26 -8.49 1.15 -6.76
N VAL A 27 -8.55 1.62 -7.99
CA VAL A 27 -9.14 0.90 -9.12
C VAL A 27 -8.15 0.71 -10.27
N ARG A 28 -7.03 1.40 -10.22
CA ARG A 28 -5.94 1.31 -11.21
C ARG A 28 -4.59 1.39 -10.52
N TYR A 29 -3.55 0.95 -11.23
CA TYR A 29 -2.17 1.29 -10.89
C TYR A 29 -1.44 1.87 -12.09
N LEU A 30 -0.40 2.64 -11.80
CA LEU A 30 0.52 3.18 -12.79
C LEU A 30 1.86 2.46 -12.67
N GLU A 31 2.44 2.10 -13.79
CA GLU A 31 3.83 1.67 -13.89
C GLU A 31 4.78 2.89 -13.87
N HIS A 32 6.08 2.69 -13.74
CA HIS A 32 7.06 3.78 -13.76
C HIS A 32 7.03 4.61 -15.03
N ASP A 33 6.69 4.03 -16.17
CA ASP A 33 6.53 4.74 -17.43
C ASP A 33 5.19 5.50 -17.57
N GLY A 34 4.32 5.37 -16.55
CA GLY A 34 2.98 5.96 -16.52
C GLY A 34 1.90 5.14 -17.23
N THR A 35 2.21 3.92 -17.69
CA THR A 35 1.19 3.00 -18.21
C THR A 35 0.19 2.66 -17.11
N SER A 36 -1.11 2.80 -17.41
CA SER A 36 -2.19 2.56 -16.47
C SER A 36 -2.85 1.21 -16.71
N ARG A 37 -3.04 0.43 -15.64
CA ARG A 37 -3.67 -0.89 -15.67
C ARG A 37 -4.71 -1.02 -14.55
N HIS A 38 -5.54 -2.07 -14.62
CA HIS A 38 -6.53 -2.37 -13.57
C HIS A 38 -5.86 -2.81 -12.26
N TRP A 39 -6.51 -2.49 -11.15
CA TRP A 39 -6.15 -2.87 -9.81
C TRP A 39 -7.43 -3.24 -9.02
N PRO A 40 -7.46 -4.26 -8.17
CA PRO A 40 -6.36 -5.17 -7.83
C PRO A 40 -6.24 -6.40 -8.74
N THR A 41 -7.03 -6.48 -9.82
CA THR A 41 -7.05 -7.62 -10.72
C THR A 41 -6.18 -7.37 -11.95
N GLY A 42 -5.24 -8.28 -12.21
CA GLY A 42 -4.38 -8.29 -13.40
C GLY A 42 -4.78 -9.35 -14.42
N TYR A 43 -4.14 -9.33 -15.60
CA TYR A 43 -4.33 -10.34 -16.63
C TYR A 43 -3.46 -11.58 -16.33
N PRO A 44 -3.94 -12.83 -16.53
CA PRO A 44 -5.30 -13.19 -16.97
C PRO A 44 -6.37 -13.11 -15.87
N ASP A 45 -6.05 -13.23 -14.58
CA ASP A 45 -6.97 -13.12 -13.46
C ASP A 45 -6.21 -13.10 -12.12
N TYR A 46 -4.98 -12.56 -12.12
CA TYR A 46 -4.18 -12.45 -10.92
C TYR A 46 -4.75 -11.43 -9.94
N ARG A 47 -4.76 -11.78 -8.66
CA ARG A 47 -5.02 -10.84 -7.56
C ARG A 47 -3.73 -10.12 -7.20
N LEU A 48 -3.49 -8.98 -7.81
CA LEU A 48 -2.26 -8.23 -7.64
C LEU A 48 -2.04 -7.71 -6.21
N ASN A 49 -3.09 -7.68 -5.41
CA ASN A 49 -3.02 -7.38 -3.99
C ASN A 49 -2.63 -8.60 -3.11
N ARG A 50 -2.34 -9.76 -3.72
CA ARG A 50 -1.80 -10.93 -3.03
C ARG A 50 -0.36 -11.14 -3.45
N TYR A 51 0.55 -11.15 -2.50
CA TYR A 51 1.98 -11.32 -2.81
C TYR A 51 2.25 -12.63 -3.57
N GLU A 52 1.67 -13.73 -3.13
CA GLU A 52 1.89 -15.06 -3.72
C GLU A 52 1.58 -15.12 -5.22
N GLU A 53 0.61 -14.33 -5.69
CA GLU A 53 0.26 -14.23 -7.11
C GLU A 53 1.20 -13.31 -7.90
N ASN A 54 2.13 -12.63 -7.23
CA ASN A 54 3.15 -11.75 -7.81
C ASN A 54 4.57 -12.28 -7.68
N ASN A 55 4.79 -13.36 -6.93
CA ASN A 55 6.13 -13.90 -6.69
C ASN A 55 6.67 -14.69 -7.88
N HIS A 56 6.73 -14.06 -9.03
CA HIS A 56 7.24 -14.65 -10.27
C HIS A 56 7.84 -13.61 -11.21
N GLY A 57 8.81 -14.02 -12.02
CA GLY A 57 9.37 -13.24 -13.14
C GLY A 57 10.06 -11.95 -12.69
N HIS A 58 9.84 -10.88 -13.44
CA HIS A 58 10.44 -9.59 -13.19
C HIS A 58 9.80 -8.86 -12.00
N TYR A 59 10.48 -7.81 -11.53
CA TYR A 59 9.91 -6.91 -10.52
C TYR A 59 8.55 -6.33 -10.92
N LYS A 60 7.76 -5.98 -9.94
CA LYS A 60 6.48 -5.30 -10.09
C LYS A 60 6.53 -3.94 -9.41
N SER A 61 5.88 -2.96 -10.01
CA SER A 61 5.76 -1.62 -9.46
C SER A 61 4.32 -1.14 -9.61
N TYR A 62 3.57 -1.13 -8.53
CA TYR A 62 2.17 -0.75 -8.52
C TYR A 62 1.99 0.56 -7.77
N HIS A 63 1.85 1.67 -8.51
CA HIS A 63 1.43 2.94 -7.94
C HIS A 63 -0.10 2.98 -7.97
N VAL A 64 -0.71 2.60 -6.87
CA VAL A 64 -2.17 2.41 -6.80
C VAL A 64 -2.87 3.76 -6.75
N THR A 65 -3.91 3.92 -7.60
CA THR A 65 -4.64 5.17 -7.79
C THR A 65 -6.14 4.92 -8.01
N GLY A 66 -6.92 6.01 -8.03
CA GLY A 66 -8.34 6.01 -8.37
C GLY A 66 -9.27 6.07 -7.18
N GLU A 67 -8.75 5.99 -5.96
CA GLU A 67 -9.48 6.27 -4.74
C GLU A 67 -8.74 7.28 -3.87
N TYR A 68 -9.47 8.24 -3.34
CA TYR A 68 -8.98 9.30 -2.46
C TYR A 68 -9.15 8.83 -1.01
N THR A 69 -8.14 8.13 -0.51
CA THR A 69 -8.14 7.58 0.85
C THR A 69 -6.89 8.00 1.59
N ASP A 70 -7.03 8.26 2.88
CA ASP A 70 -5.96 8.64 3.79
C ASP A 70 -5.22 7.42 4.35
N PHE A 71 -5.60 6.20 3.96
CA PHE A 71 -5.00 4.98 4.49
C PHE A 71 -4.64 3.98 3.39
N TRP A 72 -3.72 3.10 3.74
CA TRP A 72 -3.42 1.83 3.10
C TRP A 72 -2.67 0.92 4.07
N GLY A 73 -2.47 -0.35 3.73
CA GLY A 73 -1.78 -1.28 4.60
C GLY A 73 -1.56 -2.64 3.98
N GLY A 74 -1.26 -3.61 4.82
CA GLY A 74 -1.13 -5.01 4.45
C GLY A 74 -1.38 -5.92 5.64
N TYR A 75 -1.72 -7.18 5.37
CA TYR A 75 -2.04 -8.15 6.39
C TYR A 75 -1.48 -9.53 6.04
N TRP A 76 -0.77 -10.15 6.98
CA TRP A 76 -0.30 -11.52 6.90
C TRP A 76 -1.34 -12.42 7.55
N HIS A 77 -2.09 -13.16 6.72
CA HIS A 77 -3.21 -13.96 7.18
C HIS A 77 -2.79 -15.14 8.04
N ASP A 78 -1.64 -15.76 7.74
CA ASP A 78 -1.12 -16.89 8.53
C ASP A 78 -0.59 -16.45 9.89
N ASP A 79 -0.04 -15.24 9.98
CA ASP A 79 0.49 -14.68 11.23
C ASP A 79 -0.57 -13.94 12.05
N GLY A 80 -1.73 -13.64 11.47
CA GLY A 80 -2.81 -12.93 12.14
C GLY A 80 -2.50 -11.48 12.50
N PHE A 81 -1.55 -10.85 11.80
CA PHE A 81 -1.22 -9.45 12.00
C PHE A 81 -0.92 -8.72 10.69
N GLY A 82 -0.84 -7.40 10.76
CA GLY A 82 -0.55 -6.56 9.61
C GLY A 82 0.04 -5.22 10.02
N PHE A 83 0.12 -4.35 9.04
CA PHE A 83 0.52 -2.95 9.21
C PHE A 83 -0.48 -2.04 8.51
N GLY A 84 -0.67 -0.86 9.06
CA GLY A 84 -1.42 0.21 8.43
C GLY A 84 -0.57 1.47 8.30
N HIS A 85 -0.99 2.32 7.40
CA HIS A 85 -0.45 3.64 7.17
C HIS A 85 -1.60 4.63 7.02
N THR A 86 -1.48 5.79 7.66
CA THR A 86 -2.38 6.93 7.45
C THR A 86 -1.59 8.20 7.18
N ALA A 87 -2.12 9.01 6.28
CA ALA A 87 -1.67 10.37 5.99
C ALA A 87 -2.79 11.10 5.24
N GLU A 88 -2.87 12.40 5.35
CA GLU A 88 -3.79 13.17 4.51
C GLU A 88 -3.47 12.95 3.03
N TYR A 89 -4.48 12.57 2.25
CA TYR A 89 -4.33 12.30 0.83
C TYR A 89 -3.74 13.49 0.07
N ALA A 90 -4.12 14.71 0.44
CA ALA A 90 -3.57 15.93 -0.17
C ALA A 90 -2.05 16.05 -0.01
N ASP A 91 -1.51 15.51 1.08
CA ASP A 91 -0.08 15.50 1.36
C ASP A 91 0.65 14.29 0.79
N LYS A 92 0.01 13.12 0.83
CA LYS A 92 0.63 11.83 0.47
C LYS A 92 -0.28 11.01 -0.47
N PRO A 93 -0.56 11.50 -1.69
CA PRO A 93 -1.42 10.79 -2.64
C PRO A 93 -0.79 9.52 -3.20
N GLY A 94 0.52 9.39 -3.12
CA GLY A 94 1.25 8.25 -3.68
C GLY A 94 1.20 7.03 -2.78
N LYS A 95 0.67 5.94 -3.31
CA LYS A 95 0.58 4.61 -2.68
C LYS A 95 1.27 3.61 -3.59
N LYS A 96 2.40 3.04 -3.19
CA LYS A 96 3.17 2.16 -4.06
C LYS A 96 3.55 0.86 -3.38
N ILE A 97 3.47 -0.21 -4.15
CA ILE A 97 4.02 -1.52 -3.82
C ILE A 97 5.14 -1.81 -4.83
N TRP A 98 6.31 -2.18 -4.33
CA TRP A 98 7.42 -2.68 -5.12
C TRP A 98 7.73 -4.11 -4.72
N ILE A 99 7.72 -5.01 -5.70
CA ILE A 99 7.98 -6.43 -5.50
C ILE A 99 9.11 -6.86 -6.43
N TRP A 100 10.20 -7.36 -5.87
CA TRP A 100 11.30 -7.89 -6.66
C TRP A 100 10.99 -9.26 -7.25
N GLY A 101 10.17 -10.06 -6.58
CA GLY A 101 9.82 -11.41 -7.00
C GLY A 101 11.06 -12.29 -7.16
N LEU A 102 10.97 -13.26 -8.06
CA LEU A 102 12.06 -14.19 -8.39
C LEU A 102 13.03 -13.66 -9.45
N SER A 103 13.06 -12.35 -9.69
CA SER A 103 14.03 -11.78 -10.63
C SER A 103 15.48 -11.99 -10.14
N PRO A 104 16.47 -12.10 -11.04
CA PRO A 104 17.88 -12.21 -10.62
C PRO A 104 18.35 -11.08 -9.71
N TYR A 105 17.81 -9.88 -9.92
CA TYR A 105 18.09 -8.72 -9.05
C TYR A 105 17.35 -8.77 -7.72
N GLY A 106 16.24 -9.48 -7.65
CA GLY A 106 15.44 -9.63 -6.44
C GLY A 106 16.00 -10.66 -5.48
N MET A 107 16.53 -11.76 -6.01
CA MET A 107 17.05 -12.88 -5.21
C MET A 107 18.17 -12.49 -4.25
N ILE A 108 18.97 -11.49 -4.59
CA ILE A 108 20.05 -11.02 -3.72
C ILE A 108 19.52 -10.37 -2.44
N TRP A 109 18.30 -9.81 -2.46
CA TRP A 109 17.73 -9.08 -1.33
C TRP A 109 17.18 -9.99 -0.25
N GLU A 110 16.82 -11.23 -0.59
CA GLU A 110 16.34 -12.21 0.38
C GLU A 110 17.32 -12.40 1.53
N LYS A 111 18.60 -12.60 1.21
CA LYS A 111 19.63 -12.79 2.22
C LYS A 111 20.08 -11.49 2.89
N LEU A 112 20.03 -10.38 2.18
CA LEU A 112 20.59 -9.11 2.64
C LEU A 112 19.60 -8.28 3.45
N LEU A 113 18.29 -8.40 3.20
CA LEU A 113 17.29 -7.51 3.78
C LEU A 113 16.17 -8.23 4.53
N THR A 114 16.01 -9.53 4.36
CA THR A 114 14.96 -10.30 5.02
C THR A 114 15.48 -11.45 5.88
N ASP A 115 16.79 -11.56 6.06
CA ASP A 115 17.44 -12.64 6.79
C ASP A 115 17.01 -14.05 6.32
N SER A 116 16.73 -14.18 5.03
CA SER A 116 16.16 -15.38 4.38
C SER A 116 14.72 -15.69 4.79
N ASP A 117 13.98 -14.71 5.31
CA ASP A 117 12.56 -14.81 5.67
C ASP A 117 11.64 -14.32 4.53
N GLY A 118 11.79 -14.94 3.36
CA GLY A 118 11.04 -14.64 2.14
C GLY A 118 11.66 -13.56 1.26
N GLN A 119 11.00 -13.27 0.16
CA GLN A 119 11.42 -12.26 -0.80
C GLN A 119 11.26 -10.85 -0.24
N TYR A 120 12.10 -9.94 -0.68
CA TYR A 120 12.01 -8.53 -0.33
C TYR A 120 10.91 -7.84 -1.13
N SER A 121 10.05 -7.12 -0.42
CA SER A 121 9.04 -6.23 -0.98
C SER A 121 9.08 -4.89 -0.26
N GLU A 122 8.61 -3.84 -0.93
CA GLU A 122 8.54 -2.51 -0.36
C GLU A 122 7.11 -1.98 -0.43
N VAL A 123 6.69 -1.28 0.61
CA VAL A 123 5.49 -0.44 0.62
C VAL A 123 5.91 1.00 0.80
N GLN A 124 5.36 1.88 -0.03
CA GLN A 124 5.87 3.24 -0.14
C GLN A 124 4.75 4.26 -0.13
N SER A 125 4.98 5.36 0.59
CA SER A 125 4.13 6.55 0.66
C SER A 125 4.82 7.72 -0.03
N GLY A 126 4.14 8.45 -0.89
CA GLY A 126 4.75 9.48 -1.72
C GLY A 126 3.95 10.77 -1.87
N ARG A 127 4.68 11.86 -2.10
CA ARG A 127 4.10 13.20 -2.39
C ARG A 127 3.54 13.32 -3.81
N LEU A 128 3.83 12.36 -4.67
CA LEU A 128 3.38 12.32 -6.07
C LEU A 128 2.63 11.03 -6.34
N LEU A 129 1.75 11.02 -7.34
CA LEU A 129 0.95 9.85 -7.72
C LEU A 129 1.77 8.70 -8.25
N ASN A 130 2.91 8.95 -8.86
CA ASN A 130 3.85 7.89 -9.21
C ASN A 130 5.30 8.33 -9.06
N GLN A 131 6.17 7.35 -8.86
CA GLN A 131 7.62 7.48 -8.87
C GLN A 131 8.10 7.18 -10.30
N SER A 132 8.00 8.16 -11.18
CA SER A 132 8.30 7.95 -12.58
C SER A 132 9.79 8.06 -12.90
N ILE A 133 10.24 7.33 -13.91
CA ILE A 133 11.52 7.58 -14.57
C ILE A 133 11.44 8.81 -15.48
N GLY A 134 12.60 9.39 -15.85
CA GLY A 134 12.66 10.60 -16.65
C GLY A 134 11.98 10.53 -18.02
N THR A 135 11.75 9.32 -18.55
CA THR A 135 11.08 9.09 -19.83
C THR A 135 9.55 8.94 -19.74
N SER A 136 8.98 8.96 -18.53
CA SER A 136 7.53 8.90 -18.36
C SER A 136 6.86 10.20 -18.77
N TYR A 137 5.89 10.17 -19.70
CA TYR A 137 5.07 11.33 -20.12
C TYR A 137 3.57 11.06 -20.02
N ARG A 138 3.18 9.95 -19.43
CA ARG A 138 1.76 9.56 -19.37
C ARG A 138 1.06 10.02 -18.11
N THR A 139 1.81 10.49 -17.13
CA THR A 139 1.26 11.03 -15.89
C THR A 139 1.62 12.50 -15.74
N PRO A 140 0.70 13.36 -15.29
CA PRO A 140 0.96 14.81 -15.16
C PRO A 140 1.95 15.14 -14.03
N PHE A 141 2.01 14.30 -12.97
CA PHE A 141 2.84 14.55 -11.78
C PHE A 141 4.02 13.59 -11.69
N LYS A 142 4.88 13.60 -12.71
CA LYS A 142 6.04 12.70 -12.79
C LYS A 142 7.18 13.08 -11.87
N HIS A 143 7.41 14.36 -11.75
CA HIS A 143 8.52 14.94 -11.00
C HIS A 143 8.06 16.13 -10.18
N GLY A 144 8.59 16.25 -8.99
CA GLY A 144 8.54 17.44 -8.19
C GLY A 144 9.95 17.96 -7.99
N ALA A 145 10.16 19.24 -8.13
CA ALA A 145 11.43 19.90 -7.83
C ALA A 145 11.32 20.61 -6.47
N LEU A 146 12.40 20.58 -5.70
CA LEU A 146 12.53 21.40 -4.51
C LEU A 146 13.29 22.67 -4.90
N SER A 147 12.62 23.82 -4.84
CA SER A 147 13.26 25.10 -5.00
C SER A 147 14.22 25.40 -3.84
N PRO A 148 15.26 26.23 -4.03
CA PRO A 148 16.10 26.67 -2.92
C PRO A 148 15.25 27.31 -1.81
N TYR A 149 15.61 27.04 -0.56
CA TYR A 149 14.98 27.61 0.64
C TYR A 149 13.51 27.19 0.88
N VAL A 150 13.00 26.21 0.16
CA VAL A 150 11.67 25.64 0.40
C VAL A 150 11.72 24.62 1.54
N THR A 151 10.75 24.72 2.44
CA THR A 151 10.44 23.67 3.41
C THR A 151 9.26 22.87 2.89
N ASN A 152 9.38 21.55 2.95
CA ASN A 152 8.30 20.60 2.68
C ASN A 152 8.04 19.80 3.93
N ALA A 153 6.82 19.87 4.46
CA ALA A 153 6.43 19.18 5.68
C ALA A 153 5.15 18.37 5.43
N TRP A 154 5.05 17.23 6.05
CA TRP A 154 3.87 16.37 6.08
C TRP A 154 3.86 15.56 7.36
N SER A 155 2.73 14.96 7.67
CA SER A 155 2.58 13.99 8.76
C SER A 155 2.07 12.67 8.19
N GLU A 156 2.64 11.57 8.65
CA GLU A 156 2.17 10.23 8.34
C GLU A 156 2.36 9.32 9.54
N ARG A 157 1.53 8.31 9.67
CA ARG A 157 1.61 7.32 10.75
C ARG A 157 1.71 5.92 10.19
N TRP A 158 2.56 5.13 10.80
CA TRP A 158 2.73 3.70 10.56
C TRP A 158 2.41 2.97 11.86
N PHE A 159 1.57 1.96 11.78
CA PHE A 159 1.09 1.24 12.97
C PHE A 159 0.88 -0.25 12.69
N PRO A 160 1.08 -1.13 13.71
CA PRO A 160 0.70 -2.52 13.61
C PRO A 160 -0.83 -2.69 13.67
N VAL A 161 -1.33 -3.80 13.09
CA VAL A 161 -2.73 -4.22 13.17
C VAL A 161 -2.77 -5.69 13.55
N ARG A 162 -3.72 -6.11 14.40
CA ARG A 162 -3.88 -7.51 14.80
C ARG A 162 -5.33 -7.95 14.82
N GLY A 163 -5.56 -9.23 14.47
CA GLY A 163 -6.82 -9.92 14.70
C GLY A 163 -7.99 -9.41 13.86
N THR A 164 -7.73 -8.61 12.84
CA THR A 164 -8.78 -8.07 11.96
C THR A 164 -9.03 -8.92 10.71
N ASP A 165 -8.15 -9.90 10.42
CA ASP A 165 -8.19 -10.74 9.21
C ASP A 165 -8.19 -9.93 7.91
N GLY A 166 -7.45 -8.84 7.90
CA GLY A 166 -7.36 -7.88 6.80
C GLY A 166 -7.65 -6.45 7.27
N ILE A 167 -7.55 -5.49 6.35
CA ILE A 167 -7.85 -4.08 6.61
C ILE A 167 -8.81 -3.59 5.53
N LEU A 168 -10.05 -3.31 5.92
CA LEU A 168 -11.03 -2.67 5.04
C LEU A 168 -10.90 -1.15 5.11
N TYR A 169 -10.66 -0.62 6.30
CA TYR A 169 -10.51 0.82 6.53
C TYR A 169 -9.67 1.09 7.77
N ALA A 170 -8.97 2.22 7.79
CA ALA A 170 -8.24 2.69 8.96
C ALA A 170 -8.25 4.22 9.08
N THR A 171 -8.16 4.66 10.32
CA THR A 171 -7.95 6.05 10.72
C THR A 171 -6.70 6.13 11.59
N ASP A 172 -6.41 7.28 12.15
CA ASP A 172 -5.33 7.47 13.12
C ASP A 172 -5.58 6.77 14.46
N GLU A 173 -6.82 6.34 14.72
CA GLU A 173 -7.25 5.80 16.01
C GLU A 173 -7.58 4.31 15.95
N LEU A 174 -8.08 3.83 14.82
CA LEU A 174 -8.51 2.44 14.69
C LEU A 174 -8.37 1.91 13.25
N ALA A 175 -8.21 0.61 13.13
CA ALA A 175 -8.36 -0.14 11.88
C ALA A 175 -9.48 -1.16 12.04
N PHE A 176 -10.21 -1.43 10.97
CA PHE A 176 -11.24 -2.45 11.00
C PHE A 176 -11.36 -3.23 9.69
N ASN A 177 -12.00 -4.37 9.81
CA ASN A 177 -12.39 -5.22 8.69
C ASN A 177 -13.76 -5.84 8.94
N ILE A 178 -14.45 -6.17 7.86
CA ILE A 178 -15.72 -6.91 7.89
C ILE A 178 -15.47 -8.29 7.28
N VAL A 179 -15.54 -9.30 8.13
CA VAL A 179 -15.28 -10.68 7.73
C VAL A 179 -16.61 -11.39 7.48
N PRO A 180 -16.84 -11.89 6.25
CA PRO A 180 -18.06 -12.65 5.96
C PRO A 180 -18.04 -14.01 6.66
N GLY A 181 -19.17 -14.42 7.19
CA GLY A 181 -19.41 -15.73 7.78
C GLY A 181 -20.69 -16.36 7.24
N ASN A 182 -21.08 -17.51 7.77
CA ASN A 182 -22.29 -18.24 7.36
C ASN A 182 -23.57 -17.47 7.75
N GLY A 183 -24.03 -16.58 6.86
CA GLY A 183 -25.22 -15.76 7.07
C GLY A 183 -25.04 -14.59 8.04
N GLN A 184 -23.81 -14.31 8.45
CA GLN A 184 -23.47 -13.19 9.34
C GLN A 184 -22.22 -12.48 8.81
N GLN A 185 -22.06 -11.22 9.21
CA GLN A 185 -20.84 -10.46 9.02
C GLN A 185 -20.27 -10.11 10.38
N THR A 186 -18.96 -10.30 10.53
CA THR A 186 -18.26 -9.96 11.77
C THR A 186 -17.43 -8.72 11.56
N LEU A 187 -17.75 -7.65 12.27
CA LEU A 187 -16.91 -6.46 12.34
C LEU A 187 -15.78 -6.72 13.34
N LYS A 188 -14.54 -6.68 12.84
CA LYS A 188 -13.32 -6.80 13.64
C LYS A 188 -12.64 -5.44 13.71
N ILE A 189 -12.36 -4.97 14.93
CA ILE A 189 -11.77 -3.65 15.17
C ILE A 189 -10.47 -3.82 15.93
N TYR A 190 -9.44 -3.11 15.51
CA TYR A 190 -8.19 -2.93 16.22
C TYR A 190 -8.01 -1.46 16.59
N ALA A 191 -7.88 -1.17 17.88
CA ALA A 191 -7.61 0.17 18.37
C ALA A 191 -6.11 0.47 18.29
N ILE A 192 -5.72 1.46 17.51
CA ILE A 192 -4.35 1.94 17.33
C ILE A 192 -3.95 2.82 18.51
N ALA A 193 -4.91 3.55 19.04
CA ALA A 193 -4.78 4.40 20.23
C ALA A 193 -5.94 4.12 21.21
N PRO A 194 -5.85 4.56 22.47
CA PRO A 194 -6.99 4.48 23.37
C PRO A 194 -8.18 5.27 22.80
N VAL A 195 -9.27 4.57 22.53
CA VAL A 195 -10.52 5.17 22.02
C VAL A 195 -11.65 4.93 23.00
N SER A 196 -12.55 5.89 23.11
CA SER A 196 -13.82 5.78 23.83
C SER A 196 -14.93 6.42 23.02
N GLY A 197 -16.08 5.78 22.96
CA GLY A 197 -17.21 6.29 22.17
C GLY A 197 -18.30 5.25 21.99
N GLU A 198 -19.24 5.56 21.12
CA GLU A 198 -20.32 4.65 20.71
C GLU A 198 -20.07 4.15 19.30
N LEU A 199 -20.29 2.86 19.08
CA LEU A 199 -20.30 2.26 17.76
C LEU A 199 -21.73 2.27 17.22
N LEU A 200 -22.00 3.09 16.21
CA LEU A 200 -23.27 3.08 15.51
C LEU A 200 -23.13 2.29 14.21
N VAL A 201 -23.82 1.17 14.12
CA VAL A 201 -23.89 0.37 12.88
C VAL A 201 -25.23 0.64 12.22
N THR A 202 -25.19 1.22 11.02
CA THR A 202 -26.40 1.44 10.19
C THR A 202 -26.32 0.55 8.96
N SER A 203 -27.42 -0.14 8.63
CA SER A 203 -27.55 -0.80 7.34
C SER A 203 -28.58 -0.05 6.51
N ASP A 204 -28.19 0.39 5.32
CA ASP A 204 -29.16 0.90 4.35
C ASP A 204 -30.00 -0.29 3.89
N GLY A 205 -31.22 -0.37 4.39
CA GLY A 205 -32.12 -1.49 4.19
C GLY A 205 -32.63 -1.62 2.75
N ASN A 206 -31.76 -1.86 1.81
CA ASN A 206 -32.14 -2.38 0.50
C ASN A 206 -32.28 -3.89 0.62
N LYS A 207 -33.55 -4.32 0.58
CA LYS A 207 -33.97 -5.72 0.50
C LYS A 207 -33.57 -6.31 -0.85
#